data_b69f446bac192de4d1c87a4c25f58bc5
#
_entry.id   b69f446bac192de4d1c87a4c25f58bc5
#
_cell.length_a   1.000
_cell.length_b   1.000
_cell.length_c   1.000
_cell.angle_alpha   90.00
_cell.angle_beta   90.00
_cell.angle_gamma   90.00
#
_symmetry.space_group_name_H-M   'P 1'
#
loop_
_entity.id
_entity.type
_entity.pdbx_description
1 polymer ?
#
loop_
_entity_poly.entity_id
_entity_poly.type
_entity_poly.pdbx_seq_one_letter_code
_entity_poly.pdbx_strand_id
1 'polypeptide(L)'
;MAKSYEMDMCNGPILGKVLTYSIPLMLSGVLQLLFNAADVIVVGRFAGSQSLAAVGSTSSLINLLINVFIGLSIGANVLVARYYGAKNDRDMSETIHTAITVSLMSGLFLVFLGLFTSRFWLELMGTPDDVIDKSTIYMRIYFAGMPATMVYNFGSAILRAIGDTKRPLYFLTVAGVINAALNVFFVTQLQMDVAGVALATVISQCISAFLVIRCLMHSEGAMKLSLSRLGVNRRKLLLIIKVGLPAGIQGAIFAISNVLIQSSVNSFGSIAMAGNTASQNIEGFVYTSMNALYQTNLSFTSQNIGAEKYTRIKKILATCQGVVVTVGLVLGFAAYLGGPWLLQVYSEDADVISYGLLRMSIICTTYFLCGMMDTMVGSIRGLGYSILPTLVSLTGACGLRVIWIFTIFAAQRSLAILYLSYPISWAVTATAHMICFWRAAKKMPKEDGHPVRG
;
A
#
# COMPACT_ATOMS: atom_id res chain seq x y z
N MET A 1 7.04 -30.45 15.99
CA MET A 1 6.30 -30.09 14.77
C MET A 1 6.54 -28.61 14.50
N ALA A 2 7.32 -28.27 13.48
CA ALA A 2 7.44 -26.88 13.04
C ALA A 2 6.04 -26.38 12.65
N LYS A 3 5.61 -25.23 13.20
CA LYS A 3 4.36 -24.62 12.79
C LYS A 3 4.47 -24.27 11.31
N SER A 4 3.70 -24.92 10.45
CA SER A 4 3.60 -24.50 9.05
C SER A 4 2.93 -23.13 9.04
N TYR A 5 3.66 -22.12 8.58
CA TYR A 5 3.12 -20.77 8.36
C TYR A 5 2.43 -20.63 6.99
N GLU A 6 2.62 -21.62 6.12
CA GLU A 6 2.00 -21.68 4.80
C GLU A 6 0.51 -21.97 4.91
N MET A 7 -0.28 -21.34 4.04
CA MET A 7 -1.71 -21.54 3.98
C MET A 7 -2.12 -22.00 2.58
N ASP A 8 -2.72 -23.19 2.51
CA ASP A 8 -3.40 -23.63 1.30
C ASP A 8 -4.67 -22.79 1.07
N MET A 9 -4.66 -21.93 0.07
CA MET A 9 -5.81 -21.09 -0.30
C MET A 9 -6.75 -21.77 -1.28
N CYS A 10 -6.35 -22.94 -1.80
CA CYS A 10 -7.08 -23.64 -2.85
C CYS A 10 -8.13 -24.62 -2.32
N ASN A 11 -8.10 -25.00 -1.04
CA ASN A 11 -9.02 -25.95 -0.44
C ASN A 11 -9.64 -25.42 0.87
N GLY A 12 -10.67 -26.08 1.38
CA GLY A 12 -11.32 -25.79 2.67
C GLY A 12 -12.16 -24.49 2.70
N PRO A 13 -12.58 -24.03 3.90
CA PRO A 13 -13.50 -22.92 4.07
C PRO A 13 -12.83 -21.58 3.67
N ILE A 14 -13.50 -20.78 2.85
CA ILE A 14 -12.95 -19.53 2.31
C ILE A 14 -12.93 -18.46 3.40
N LEU A 15 -14.05 -18.22 4.08
CA LEU A 15 -14.18 -17.11 5.06
C LEU A 15 -13.14 -17.20 6.18
N GLY A 16 -13.00 -18.37 6.81
CA GLY A 16 -12.03 -18.55 7.90
C GLY A 16 -10.60 -18.30 7.43
N LYS A 17 -10.24 -18.76 6.23
CA LYS A 17 -8.91 -18.54 5.66
C LYS A 17 -8.68 -17.09 5.26
N VAL A 18 -9.68 -16.42 4.67
CA VAL A 18 -9.64 -14.99 4.35
C VAL A 18 -9.38 -14.17 5.62
N LEU A 19 -10.10 -14.42 6.70
CA LEU A 19 -9.91 -13.73 7.98
C LEU A 19 -8.53 -14.03 8.60
N THR A 20 -8.12 -15.28 8.64
CA THR A 20 -6.79 -15.67 9.18
C THR A 20 -5.65 -15.04 8.41
N TYR A 21 -5.81 -14.82 7.12
CA TYR A 21 -4.82 -14.19 6.26
C TYR A 21 -4.86 -12.65 6.37
N SER A 22 -6.06 -12.05 6.35
CA SER A 22 -6.22 -10.60 6.30
C SER A 22 -5.93 -9.91 7.63
N ILE A 23 -6.26 -10.52 8.79
CA ILE A 23 -6.06 -9.90 10.10
C ILE A 23 -4.58 -9.54 10.35
N PRO A 24 -3.57 -10.41 10.14
CA PRO A 24 -2.18 -10.01 10.28
C PRO A 24 -1.75 -8.91 9.31
N LEU A 25 -2.33 -8.85 8.10
CA LEU A 25 -2.07 -7.76 7.16
C LEU A 25 -2.67 -6.43 7.64
N MET A 26 -3.88 -6.45 8.18
CA MET A 26 -4.50 -5.27 8.79
C MET A 26 -3.64 -4.74 9.94
N LEU A 27 -3.20 -5.64 10.83
CA LEU A 27 -2.33 -5.29 11.95
C LEU A 27 -0.98 -4.74 11.48
N SER A 28 -0.38 -5.32 10.43
CA SER A 28 0.86 -4.81 9.84
C SER A 28 0.71 -3.38 9.33
N GLY A 29 -0.38 -3.09 8.64
CA GLY A 29 -0.64 -1.76 8.12
C GLY A 29 -0.92 -0.74 9.23
N VAL A 30 -1.72 -1.10 10.24
CA VAL A 30 -1.97 -0.24 11.41
C VAL A 30 -0.67 0.05 12.17
N LEU A 31 0.16 -0.97 12.42
CA LEU A 31 1.46 -0.79 13.06
C LEU A 31 2.38 0.14 12.26
N GLN A 32 2.40 0.00 10.94
CA GLN A 32 3.20 0.87 10.08
C GLN A 32 2.76 2.34 10.20
N LEU A 33 1.46 2.61 10.25
CA LEU A 33 0.94 3.96 10.49
C LEU A 33 1.31 4.49 11.88
N LEU A 34 1.23 3.64 12.92
CA LEU A 34 1.63 4.03 14.28
C LEU A 34 3.14 4.33 14.37
N PHE A 35 4.00 3.56 13.73
CA PHE A 35 5.44 3.84 13.69
C PHE A 35 5.74 5.14 12.94
N ASN A 36 5.09 5.39 11.80
CA ASN A 36 5.23 6.65 11.08
C ASN A 36 4.77 7.85 11.95
N ALA A 37 3.67 7.70 12.69
CA ALA A 37 3.20 8.72 13.60
C ALA A 37 4.20 8.95 14.75
N ALA A 38 4.79 7.90 15.30
CA ALA A 38 5.83 8.00 16.33
C ALA A 38 7.06 8.77 15.82
N ASP A 39 7.51 8.50 14.60
CA ASP A 39 8.62 9.23 13.97
C ASP A 39 8.34 10.73 13.89
N VAL A 40 7.13 11.10 13.40
CA VAL A 40 6.70 12.51 13.29
C VAL A 40 6.62 13.17 14.66
N ILE A 41 6.12 12.48 15.70
CA ILE A 41 6.03 12.99 17.06
C ILE A 41 7.43 13.25 17.66
N VAL A 42 8.36 12.30 17.47
CA VAL A 42 9.74 12.45 17.99
C VAL A 42 10.42 13.66 17.33
N VAL A 43 10.30 13.79 16.01
CA VAL A 43 10.86 14.94 15.28
C VAL A 43 10.23 16.25 15.77
N GLY A 44 8.91 16.30 15.82
CA GLY A 44 8.19 17.53 16.20
C GLY A 44 8.49 18.01 17.63
N ARG A 45 8.64 17.06 18.58
CA ARG A 45 8.90 17.39 19.99
C ARG A 45 10.36 17.71 20.29
N PHE A 46 11.30 17.03 19.65
CA PHE A 46 12.70 17.07 20.04
C PHE A 46 13.64 17.71 19.02
N ALA A 47 13.25 17.77 17.73
CA ALA A 47 14.07 18.32 16.65
C ALA A 47 13.56 19.68 16.14
N GLY A 48 12.36 20.09 16.55
CA GLY A 48 11.78 21.40 16.22
C GLY A 48 11.00 21.46 14.90
N SER A 49 10.36 22.62 14.67
CA SER A 49 9.40 22.81 13.58
C SER A 49 10.01 22.72 12.17
N GLN A 50 11.24 23.21 12.00
CA GLN A 50 11.94 23.12 10.69
C GLN A 50 12.24 21.67 10.33
N SER A 51 12.63 20.84 11.27
CA SER A 51 12.91 19.42 11.07
C SER A 51 11.65 18.64 10.81
N LEU A 52 10.54 18.99 11.48
CA LEU A 52 9.22 18.45 11.19
C LEU A 52 8.76 18.80 9.78
N ALA A 53 8.96 20.05 9.35
CA ALA A 53 8.66 20.49 8.00
C ALA A 53 9.50 19.75 6.95
N ALA A 54 10.79 19.51 7.24
CA ALA A 54 11.69 18.77 6.36
C ALA A 54 11.24 17.32 6.15
N VAL A 55 10.88 16.61 7.22
CA VAL A 55 10.37 15.23 7.13
C VAL A 55 9.01 15.19 6.42
N GLY A 56 8.11 16.12 6.75
CA GLY A 56 6.78 16.19 6.15
C GLY A 56 6.79 16.46 4.65
N SER A 57 7.60 17.44 4.21
CA SER A 57 7.69 17.83 2.80
C SER A 57 8.28 16.74 1.90
N THR A 58 9.22 15.94 2.43
CA THR A 58 9.88 14.86 1.68
C THR A 58 9.00 13.62 1.53
N SER A 59 8.06 13.37 2.45
CA SER A 59 7.25 12.14 2.48
C SER A 59 6.46 11.92 1.19
N SER A 60 5.85 12.96 0.64
CA SER A 60 5.06 12.87 -0.59
C SER A 60 5.91 12.50 -1.80
N LEU A 61 7.11 13.11 -1.91
CA LEU A 61 8.05 12.83 -2.98
C LEU A 61 8.63 11.41 -2.87
N ILE A 62 9.01 11.01 -1.67
CA ILE A 62 9.49 9.65 -1.38
C ILE A 62 8.43 8.62 -1.81
N ASN A 63 7.18 8.81 -1.38
CA ASN A 63 6.08 7.92 -1.73
C ASN A 63 5.83 7.85 -3.24
N LEU A 64 5.89 8.98 -3.95
CA LEU A 64 5.72 9.01 -5.40
C LEU A 64 6.78 8.15 -6.11
N LEU A 65 8.05 8.33 -5.75
CA LEU A 65 9.17 7.63 -6.36
C LEU A 65 9.17 6.12 -6.03
N ILE A 66 8.79 5.76 -4.81
CA ILE A 66 8.80 4.37 -4.35
C ILE A 66 7.60 3.56 -4.86
N ASN A 67 6.44 4.17 -5.03
CA ASN A 67 5.21 3.47 -5.39
C ASN A 67 5.33 2.63 -6.67
N VAL A 68 6.09 3.13 -7.66
CA VAL A 68 6.32 2.39 -8.91
C VAL A 68 7.04 1.06 -8.64
N PHE A 69 8.05 1.08 -7.77
CA PHE A 69 8.85 -0.10 -7.43
C PHE A 69 8.12 -1.04 -6.46
N ILE A 70 7.33 -0.49 -5.53
CA ILE A 70 6.42 -1.30 -4.68
C ILE A 70 5.42 -2.05 -5.55
N GLY A 71 4.91 -1.42 -6.62
CA GLY A 71 4.06 -2.09 -7.60
C GLY A 71 4.70 -3.35 -8.18
N LEU A 72 6.01 -3.36 -8.44
CA LEU A 72 6.71 -4.55 -8.92
C LEU A 72 6.64 -5.72 -7.93
N SER A 73 6.63 -5.46 -6.62
CA SER A 73 6.45 -6.50 -5.61
C SER A 73 5.08 -7.18 -5.68
N ILE A 74 4.05 -6.45 -6.13
CA ILE A 74 2.71 -7.02 -6.40
C ILE A 74 2.81 -8.02 -7.56
N GLY A 75 3.57 -7.68 -8.62
CA GLY A 75 3.84 -8.60 -9.72
C GLY A 75 4.53 -9.89 -9.26
N ALA A 76 5.52 -9.77 -8.38
CA ALA A 76 6.19 -10.92 -7.80
C ALA A 76 5.22 -11.79 -6.96
N ASN A 77 4.35 -11.16 -6.13
CA ASN A 77 3.33 -11.88 -5.36
C ASN A 77 2.41 -12.70 -6.26
N VAL A 78 1.84 -12.08 -7.31
CA VAL A 78 0.92 -12.76 -8.23
C VAL A 78 1.55 -13.97 -8.90
N LEU A 79 2.80 -13.86 -9.35
CA LEU A 79 3.49 -14.95 -10.03
C LEU A 79 3.87 -16.08 -9.09
N VAL A 80 4.44 -15.75 -7.92
CA VAL A 80 4.79 -16.76 -6.91
C VAL A 80 3.54 -17.49 -6.43
N ALA A 81 2.44 -16.76 -6.14
CA ALA A 81 1.18 -17.36 -5.74
C ALA A 81 0.61 -18.31 -6.82
N ARG A 82 0.70 -17.89 -8.08
CA ARG A 82 0.25 -18.72 -9.21
C ARG A 82 1.06 -20.00 -9.34
N TYR A 83 2.39 -19.91 -9.31
CA TYR A 83 3.24 -21.10 -9.41
C TYR A 83 3.15 -22.00 -8.18
N TYR A 84 2.95 -21.41 -6.99
CA TYR A 84 2.66 -22.17 -5.78
C TYR A 84 1.35 -22.96 -5.91
N GLY A 85 0.27 -22.33 -6.38
CA GLY A 85 -1.00 -23.00 -6.64
C GLY A 85 -0.91 -24.10 -7.71
N ALA A 86 -0.10 -23.87 -8.75
CA ALA A 86 0.16 -24.84 -9.82
C ALA A 86 1.12 -25.96 -9.40
N LYS A 87 1.71 -25.91 -8.20
CA LYS A 87 2.76 -26.83 -7.73
C LYS A 87 3.96 -26.91 -8.70
N ASN A 88 4.27 -25.79 -9.35
CA ASN A 88 5.39 -25.67 -10.28
C ASN A 88 6.62 -25.11 -9.56
N ASP A 89 7.35 -25.99 -8.91
CA ASP A 89 8.49 -25.65 -8.07
C ASP A 89 9.62 -24.96 -8.83
N ARG A 90 9.87 -25.36 -10.07
CA ARG A 90 10.92 -24.76 -10.89
C ARG A 90 10.61 -23.29 -11.21
N ASP A 91 9.46 -23.00 -11.77
CA ASP A 91 9.04 -21.66 -12.13
C ASP A 91 8.90 -20.76 -10.90
N MET A 92 8.45 -21.34 -9.78
CA MET A 92 8.36 -20.63 -8.49
C MET A 92 9.75 -20.22 -8.00
N SER A 93 10.71 -21.13 -7.97
CA SER A 93 12.09 -20.85 -7.53
C SER A 93 12.75 -19.81 -8.44
N GLU A 94 12.64 -19.95 -9.76
CA GLU A 94 13.16 -18.97 -10.72
C GLU A 94 12.54 -17.57 -10.49
N THR A 95 11.25 -17.51 -10.17
CA THR A 95 10.54 -16.24 -9.90
C THR A 95 11.02 -15.61 -8.60
N ILE A 96 11.22 -16.39 -7.53
CA ILE A 96 11.70 -15.89 -6.24
C ILE A 96 13.11 -15.29 -6.38
N HIS A 97 14.04 -16.01 -7.04
CA HIS A 97 15.41 -15.52 -7.24
C HIS A 97 15.42 -14.27 -8.12
N THR A 98 14.63 -14.23 -9.20
CA THR A 98 14.45 -13.03 -10.04
C THR A 98 13.88 -11.87 -9.24
N ALA A 99 12.84 -12.08 -8.44
CA ALA A 99 12.19 -11.04 -7.65
C ALA A 99 13.14 -10.40 -6.62
N ILE A 100 13.92 -11.22 -5.90
CA ILE A 100 14.92 -10.70 -4.94
C ILE A 100 16.05 -9.96 -5.68
N THR A 101 16.52 -10.44 -6.82
CA THR A 101 17.52 -9.74 -7.63
C THR A 101 16.97 -8.38 -8.12
N VAL A 102 15.73 -8.36 -8.62
CA VAL A 102 15.05 -7.11 -9.06
C VAL A 102 14.86 -6.14 -7.90
N SER A 103 14.55 -6.63 -6.70
CA SER A 103 14.44 -5.77 -5.52
C SER A 103 15.75 -5.07 -5.18
N LEU A 104 16.88 -5.77 -5.26
CA LEU A 104 18.21 -5.19 -5.06
C LEU A 104 18.55 -4.17 -6.16
N MET A 105 18.31 -4.51 -7.43
CA MET A 105 18.54 -3.60 -8.55
C MET A 105 17.70 -2.33 -8.44
N SER A 106 16.40 -2.48 -8.12
CA SER A 106 15.48 -1.35 -7.90
C SER A 106 15.92 -0.48 -6.73
N GLY A 107 16.34 -1.11 -5.64
CA GLY A 107 16.87 -0.41 -4.47
C GLY A 107 18.15 0.37 -4.79
N LEU A 108 19.10 -0.24 -5.48
CA LEU A 108 20.32 0.45 -5.92
C LEU A 108 20.02 1.60 -6.89
N PHE A 109 19.11 1.40 -7.83
CA PHE A 109 18.67 2.49 -8.72
C PHE A 109 18.10 3.66 -7.91
N LEU A 110 17.26 3.39 -6.91
CA LEU A 110 16.70 4.41 -6.03
C LEU A 110 17.78 5.10 -5.18
N VAL A 111 18.84 4.40 -4.76
CA VAL A 111 20.00 5.03 -4.08
C VAL A 111 20.63 6.09 -5.00
N PHE A 112 20.95 5.73 -6.22
CA PHE A 112 21.52 6.68 -7.19
C PHE A 112 20.57 7.85 -7.44
N LEU A 113 19.29 7.58 -7.69
CA LEU A 113 18.30 8.61 -7.88
C LEU A 113 18.24 9.56 -6.68
N GLY A 114 18.12 9.03 -5.46
CA GLY A 114 18.01 9.82 -4.24
C GLY A 114 19.28 10.62 -3.93
N LEU A 115 20.46 10.04 -4.06
CA LEU A 115 21.71 10.73 -3.77
C LEU A 115 21.98 11.92 -4.70
N PHE A 116 21.71 11.74 -6.00
CA PHE A 116 22.07 12.74 -7.01
C PHE A 116 20.95 13.73 -7.32
N THR A 117 19.68 13.35 -7.14
CA THR A 117 18.57 14.21 -7.60
C THR A 117 17.69 14.74 -6.47
N SER A 118 17.94 14.40 -5.20
CA SER A 118 17.10 14.85 -4.07
C SER A 118 16.92 16.37 -4.01
N ARG A 119 18.00 17.13 -4.11
CA ARG A 119 17.95 18.59 -4.07
C ARG A 119 17.15 19.15 -5.23
N PHE A 120 17.39 18.65 -6.45
CA PHE A 120 16.66 19.07 -7.64
C PHE A 120 15.14 18.90 -7.51
N TRP A 121 14.69 17.76 -7.01
CA TRP A 121 13.25 17.52 -6.79
C TRP A 121 12.67 18.42 -5.72
N LEU A 122 13.40 18.69 -4.64
CA LEU A 122 12.97 19.57 -3.58
C LEU A 122 12.88 21.04 -4.04
N GLU A 123 13.83 21.51 -4.84
CA GLU A 123 13.79 22.83 -5.47
C GLU A 123 12.61 22.94 -6.44
N LEU A 124 12.36 21.92 -7.25
CA LEU A 124 11.22 21.86 -8.18
C LEU A 124 9.88 21.93 -7.44
N MET A 125 9.81 21.37 -6.23
CA MET A 125 8.61 21.42 -5.36
C MET A 125 8.46 22.75 -4.63
N GLY A 126 9.40 23.66 -4.74
CA GLY A 126 9.37 24.95 -4.03
C GLY A 126 9.61 24.82 -2.54
N THR A 127 10.46 23.87 -2.12
CA THR A 127 10.83 23.72 -0.70
C THR A 127 11.55 24.99 -0.22
N PRO A 128 11.14 25.61 0.93
CA PRO A 128 11.77 26.82 1.43
C PRO A 128 13.26 26.66 1.74
N ASP A 129 14.05 27.73 1.55
CA ASP A 129 15.50 27.71 1.71
C ASP A 129 15.97 27.35 3.13
N ASP A 130 15.19 27.69 4.14
CA ASP A 130 15.45 27.37 5.55
C ASP A 130 15.26 25.90 5.91
N VAL A 131 14.59 25.13 5.04
CA VAL A 131 14.23 23.72 5.27
C VAL A 131 14.94 22.79 4.25
N ILE A 132 15.32 23.30 3.07
CA ILE A 132 15.78 22.46 1.95
C ILE A 132 17.03 21.63 2.27
N ASP A 133 17.96 22.17 3.05
CA ASP A 133 19.19 21.45 3.41
C ASP A 133 18.88 20.27 4.33
N LYS A 134 18.02 20.44 5.33
CA LYS A 134 17.55 19.35 6.20
C LYS A 134 16.76 18.31 5.41
N SER A 135 15.87 18.75 4.53
CA SER A 135 15.10 17.87 3.64
C SER A 135 16.01 17.05 2.72
N THR A 136 17.05 17.66 2.18
CA THR A 136 18.02 16.98 1.31
C THR A 136 18.82 15.92 2.07
N ILE A 137 19.28 16.23 3.29
CA ILE A 137 20.00 15.27 4.14
C ILE A 137 19.08 14.10 4.50
N TYR A 138 17.86 14.38 4.97
CA TYR A 138 16.88 13.35 5.29
C TYR A 138 16.62 12.42 4.10
N MET A 139 16.34 12.99 2.94
CA MET A 139 16.02 12.27 1.75
C MET A 139 17.18 11.40 1.25
N ARG A 140 18.43 11.94 1.25
CA ARG A 140 19.62 11.17 0.86
C ARG A 140 19.86 9.96 1.76
N ILE A 141 19.78 10.14 3.09
CA ILE A 141 19.93 9.04 4.05
C ILE A 141 18.81 8.01 3.85
N TYR A 142 17.57 8.47 3.70
CA TYR A 142 16.42 7.59 3.48
C TYR A 142 16.58 6.75 2.22
N PHE A 143 17.01 7.36 1.10
CA PHE A 143 17.23 6.64 -0.15
C PHE A 143 18.44 5.69 -0.08
N ALA A 144 19.45 5.96 0.74
CA ALA A 144 20.53 5.01 0.98
C ALA A 144 20.02 3.68 1.58
N GLY A 145 18.91 3.69 2.30
CA GLY A 145 18.23 2.51 2.83
C GLY A 145 17.30 1.78 1.85
N MET A 146 17.12 2.29 0.62
CA MET A 146 16.17 1.71 -0.34
C MET A 146 16.42 0.25 -0.70
N PRO A 147 17.65 -0.24 -0.86
CA PRO A 147 17.87 -1.66 -1.12
C PRO A 147 17.24 -2.56 -0.04
N ALA A 148 17.38 -2.19 1.23
CA ALA A 148 16.76 -2.92 2.33
C ALA A 148 15.22 -2.84 2.28
N THR A 149 14.68 -1.65 2.03
CA THR A 149 13.23 -1.44 1.89
C THR A 149 12.66 -2.28 0.73
N MET A 150 13.30 -2.29 -0.42
CA MET A 150 12.86 -3.09 -1.57
C MET A 150 12.94 -4.59 -1.28
N VAL A 151 14.04 -5.06 -0.70
CA VAL A 151 14.20 -6.47 -0.30
C VAL A 151 13.11 -6.89 0.67
N TYR A 152 12.79 -6.07 1.68
CA TYR A 152 11.69 -6.36 2.60
C TYR A 152 10.34 -6.42 1.89
N ASN A 153 10.02 -5.46 1.01
CA ASN A 153 8.75 -5.43 0.30
C ASN A 153 8.56 -6.65 -0.62
N PHE A 154 9.57 -7.00 -1.40
CA PHE A 154 9.53 -8.17 -2.28
C PHE A 154 9.52 -9.48 -1.49
N GLY A 155 10.36 -9.60 -0.47
CA GLY A 155 10.39 -10.78 0.39
C GLY A 155 9.08 -11.02 1.13
N SER A 156 8.47 -9.95 1.67
CA SER A 156 7.15 -10.02 2.29
C SER A 156 6.06 -10.37 1.27
N ALA A 157 6.15 -9.87 0.03
CA ALA A 157 5.24 -10.23 -1.05
C ALA A 157 5.33 -11.72 -1.41
N ILE A 158 6.54 -12.29 -1.42
CA ILE A 158 6.79 -13.72 -1.63
C ILE A 158 6.18 -14.56 -0.49
N LEU A 159 6.39 -14.17 0.77
CA LEU A 159 5.79 -14.87 1.91
C LEU A 159 4.25 -14.80 1.88
N ARG A 160 3.69 -13.65 1.56
CA ARG A 160 2.23 -13.50 1.39
C ARG A 160 1.69 -14.39 0.26
N ALA A 161 2.44 -14.58 -0.81
CA ALA A 161 2.03 -15.40 -1.94
C ALA A 161 1.77 -16.87 -1.58
N ILE A 162 2.47 -17.41 -0.57
CA ILE A 162 2.30 -18.77 -0.05
C ILE A 162 1.35 -18.85 1.17
N GLY A 163 0.76 -17.72 1.56
CA GLY A 163 -0.19 -17.66 2.67
C GLY A 163 0.39 -17.24 4.01
N ASP A 164 1.66 -16.90 4.08
CA ASP A 164 2.29 -16.46 5.31
C ASP A 164 2.24 -14.94 5.46
N THR A 165 1.30 -14.50 6.27
CA THR A 165 1.15 -13.08 6.65
C THR A 165 1.65 -12.79 8.06
N LYS A 166 1.94 -13.82 8.85
CA LYS A 166 2.34 -13.68 10.25
C LYS A 166 3.83 -13.33 10.38
N ARG A 167 4.71 -14.03 9.65
CA ARG A 167 6.15 -13.73 9.72
C ARG A 167 6.48 -12.29 9.28
N PRO A 168 5.95 -11.76 8.16
CA PRO A 168 6.11 -10.34 7.83
C PRO A 168 5.64 -9.38 8.93
N LEU A 169 4.53 -9.69 9.61
CA LEU A 169 4.05 -8.91 10.76
C LEU A 169 5.06 -8.92 11.91
N TYR A 170 5.63 -10.08 12.26
CA TYR A 170 6.64 -10.17 13.32
C TYR A 170 7.91 -9.40 12.97
N PHE A 171 8.37 -9.49 11.72
CA PHE A 171 9.55 -8.74 11.25
C PHE A 171 9.34 -7.24 11.32
N LEU A 172 8.15 -6.77 10.90
CA LEU A 172 7.76 -5.38 10.97
C LEU A 172 7.67 -4.90 12.43
N THR A 173 7.10 -5.72 13.32
CA THR A 173 6.96 -5.36 14.75
C THR A 173 8.33 -5.20 15.40
N VAL A 174 9.25 -6.15 15.20
CA VAL A 174 10.61 -6.09 15.74
C VAL A 174 11.35 -4.86 15.20
N ALA A 175 11.31 -4.65 13.89
CA ALA A 175 11.97 -3.51 13.27
C ALA A 175 11.36 -2.17 13.70
N GLY A 176 10.04 -2.10 13.85
CA GLY A 176 9.35 -0.88 14.25
C GLY A 176 9.63 -0.50 15.71
N VAL A 177 9.69 -1.46 16.63
CA VAL A 177 10.08 -1.20 18.02
C VAL A 177 11.52 -0.68 18.09
N ILE A 178 12.44 -1.29 17.33
CA ILE A 178 13.83 -0.84 17.24
C ILE A 178 13.90 0.55 16.61
N ASN A 179 13.13 0.81 15.55
CA ASN A 179 13.04 2.13 14.93
C ASN A 179 12.64 3.20 15.95
N ALA A 180 11.55 2.98 16.70
CA ALA A 180 11.09 3.93 17.71
C ALA A 180 12.14 4.18 18.80
N ALA A 181 12.80 3.14 19.28
CA ALA A 181 13.87 3.27 20.27
C ALA A 181 15.08 4.05 19.73
N LEU A 182 15.51 3.75 18.50
CA LEU A 182 16.63 4.44 17.85
C LEU A 182 16.29 5.90 17.52
N ASN A 183 15.05 6.19 17.11
CA ASN A 183 14.62 7.57 16.88
C ASN A 183 14.78 8.43 18.14
N VAL A 184 14.25 7.95 19.25
CA VAL A 184 14.40 8.65 20.53
C VAL A 184 15.88 8.81 20.89
N PHE A 185 16.66 7.75 20.79
CA PHE A 185 18.08 7.78 21.13
C PHE A 185 18.89 8.75 20.25
N PHE A 186 18.75 8.67 18.93
CA PHE A 186 19.52 9.52 18.01
C PHE A 186 19.12 10.99 18.09
N VAL A 187 17.84 11.28 18.28
CA VAL A 187 17.37 12.67 18.34
C VAL A 187 17.64 13.29 19.70
N THR A 188 17.43 12.57 20.82
CA THR A 188 17.56 13.15 22.18
C THR A 188 18.97 13.05 22.73
N GLN A 189 19.67 11.93 22.53
CA GLN A 189 21.01 11.72 23.12
C GLN A 189 22.13 12.18 22.20
N LEU A 190 22.01 11.88 20.89
CA LEU A 190 23.04 12.24 19.91
C LEU A 190 22.75 13.55 19.19
N GLN A 191 21.59 14.15 19.39
CA GLN A 191 21.17 15.42 18.78
C GLN A 191 21.31 15.43 17.25
N MET A 192 21.06 14.29 16.60
CA MET A 192 21.28 14.10 15.16
C MET A 192 20.19 14.72 14.29
N ASP A 193 19.15 15.32 14.88
CA ASP A 193 18.05 15.98 14.15
C ASP A 193 17.39 15.05 13.11
N VAL A 194 17.06 15.54 11.91
CA VAL A 194 16.45 14.76 10.82
C VAL A 194 17.33 13.59 10.35
N ALA A 195 18.64 13.74 10.42
CA ALA A 195 19.58 12.68 10.06
C ALA A 195 19.43 11.45 10.97
N GLY A 196 19.18 11.68 12.27
CA GLY A 196 18.96 10.62 13.25
C GLY A 196 17.71 9.79 12.94
N VAL A 197 16.60 10.45 12.58
CA VAL A 197 15.35 9.79 12.23
C VAL A 197 15.50 8.98 10.94
N ALA A 198 16.12 9.56 9.90
CA ALA A 198 16.39 8.86 8.66
C ALA A 198 17.27 7.62 8.90
N LEU A 199 18.32 7.77 9.71
CA LEU A 199 19.24 6.67 10.04
C LEU A 199 18.55 5.56 10.83
N ALA A 200 17.70 5.90 11.81
CA ALA A 200 16.89 4.93 12.56
C ALA A 200 15.98 4.13 11.63
N THR A 201 15.33 4.80 10.67
CA THR A 201 14.51 4.16 9.66
C THR A 201 15.33 3.22 8.78
N VAL A 202 16.49 3.62 8.31
CA VAL A 202 17.39 2.77 7.50
C VAL A 202 17.83 1.54 8.27
N ILE A 203 18.25 1.68 9.53
CA ILE A 203 18.67 0.55 10.37
C ILE A 203 17.51 -0.43 10.57
N SER A 204 16.31 0.07 10.87
CA SER A 204 15.14 -0.78 11.05
C SER A 204 14.75 -1.53 9.77
N GLN A 205 14.86 -0.88 8.61
CA GLN A 205 14.62 -1.51 7.31
C GLN A 205 15.69 -2.58 7.00
N CYS A 206 16.95 -2.34 7.36
CA CYS A 206 18.00 -3.37 7.24
C CYS A 206 17.70 -4.59 8.11
N ILE A 207 17.20 -4.39 9.33
CA ILE A 207 16.77 -5.49 10.20
C ILE A 207 15.61 -6.28 9.59
N SER A 208 14.58 -5.59 9.09
CA SER A 208 13.45 -6.23 8.40
C SER A 208 13.91 -7.04 7.18
N ALA A 209 14.78 -6.46 6.35
CA ALA A 209 15.34 -7.12 5.17
C ALA A 209 16.18 -8.36 5.56
N PHE A 210 17.01 -8.24 6.58
CA PHE A 210 17.80 -9.36 7.09
C PHE A 210 16.89 -10.50 7.57
N LEU A 211 15.86 -10.20 8.36
CA LEU A 211 14.92 -11.20 8.87
C LEU A 211 14.17 -11.92 7.75
N VAL A 212 13.71 -11.18 6.74
CA VAL A 212 12.99 -11.76 5.60
C VAL A 212 13.90 -12.63 4.73
N ILE A 213 15.12 -12.18 4.46
CA ILE A 213 16.09 -12.96 3.68
C ILE A 213 16.49 -14.23 4.45
N ARG A 214 16.81 -14.12 5.76
CA ARG A 214 17.08 -15.25 6.61
C ARG A 214 15.93 -16.26 6.60
N CYS A 215 14.70 -15.77 6.66
CA CYS A 215 13.50 -16.61 6.58
C CYS A 215 13.45 -17.39 5.25
N LEU A 216 13.65 -16.71 4.11
CA LEU A 216 13.64 -17.35 2.79
C LEU A 216 14.80 -18.33 2.59
N MET A 217 15.98 -18.04 3.14
CA MET A 217 17.14 -18.95 3.06
C MET A 217 16.94 -20.24 3.87
N HIS A 218 16.19 -20.17 4.98
CA HIS A 218 15.87 -21.34 5.83
C HIS A 218 14.55 -22.00 5.47
N SER A 219 13.87 -21.53 4.42
CA SER A 219 12.67 -22.19 3.88
C SER A 219 13.06 -23.50 3.16
N GLU A 220 12.09 -24.41 3.03
CA GLU A 220 12.28 -25.69 2.36
C GLU A 220 11.78 -25.66 0.91
N GLY A 221 12.20 -26.65 0.13
CA GLY A 221 11.72 -26.85 -1.24
C GLY A 221 11.99 -25.68 -2.18
N ALA A 222 11.01 -25.35 -3.01
CA ALA A 222 11.09 -24.29 -4.02
C ALA A 222 11.16 -22.88 -3.44
N MET A 223 10.76 -22.69 -2.19
CA MET A 223 10.84 -21.42 -1.45
C MET A 223 12.25 -21.06 -1.00
N LYS A 224 13.15 -22.01 -0.97
CA LYS A 224 14.52 -21.80 -0.48
C LYS A 224 15.27 -20.82 -1.37
N LEU A 225 15.63 -19.68 -0.79
CA LEU A 225 16.50 -18.71 -1.44
C LEU A 225 17.96 -19.15 -1.31
N SER A 226 18.65 -19.23 -2.45
CA SER A 226 20.09 -19.48 -2.51
C SER A 226 20.78 -18.25 -3.11
N LEU A 227 21.69 -17.64 -2.36
CA LEU A 227 22.41 -16.45 -2.82
C LEU A 227 23.26 -16.73 -4.07
N SER A 228 23.72 -17.96 -4.24
CA SER A 228 24.48 -18.39 -5.44
C SER A 228 23.62 -18.49 -6.70
N ARG A 229 22.29 -18.57 -6.55
CA ARG A 229 21.33 -18.64 -7.67
C ARG A 229 20.66 -17.30 -7.98
N LEU A 230 21.07 -16.23 -7.30
CA LEU A 230 20.54 -14.89 -7.61
C LEU A 230 20.90 -14.55 -9.06
N GLY A 231 19.89 -14.09 -9.79
CA GLY A 231 20.02 -13.74 -11.19
C GLY A 231 18.67 -13.35 -11.78
N VAL A 232 18.68 -12.72 -12.94
CA VAL A 232 17.48 -12.26 -13.62
C VAL A 232 17.11 -13.23 -14.72
N ASN A 233 16.02 -13.96 -14.55
CA ASN A 233 15.36 -14.66 -15.64
C ASN A 233 14.51 -13.66 -16.42
N ARG A 234 14.89 -13.35 -17.68
CA ARG A 234 14.22 -12.37 -18.52
C ARG A 234 12.72 -12.60 -18.66
N ARG A 235 12.30 -13.85 -18.82
CA ARG A 235 10.88 -14.21 -18.95
C ARG A 235 10.11 -13.89 -17.66
N LYS A 236 10.67 -14.22 -16.50
CA LYS A 236 10.06 -13.94 -15.19
C LYS A 236 10.03 -12.44 -14.91
N LEU A 237 11.11 -11.73 -15.22
CA LEU A 237 11.17 -10.28 -15.11
C LEU A 237 10.07 -9.60 -15.93
N LEU A 238 9.89 -9.96 -17.18
CA LEU A 238 8.86 -9.39 -18.05
C LEU A 238 7.44 -9.65 -17.49
N LEU A 239 7.21 -10.82 -16.92
CA LEU A 239 5.93 -11.15 -16.29
C LEU A 239 5.70 -10.33 -15.00
N ILE A 240 6.73 -10.15 -14.17
CA ILE A 240 6.68 -9.29 -12.98
C ILE A 240 6.35 -7.85 -13.39
N ILE A 241 7.05 -7.32 -14.40
CA ILE A 241 6.82 -5.96 -14.92
C ILE A 241 5.41 -5.83 -15.48
N LYS A 242 4.94 -6.79 -16.27
CA LYS A 242 3.60 -6.77 -16.88
C LYS A 242 2.48 -6.62 -15.86
N VAL A 243 2.63 -7.21 -14.68
CA VAL A 243 1.63 -7.13 -13.60
C VAL A 243 1.94 -5.95 -12.67
N GLY A 244 3.19 -5.79 -12.28
CA GLY A 244 3.61 -4.86 -11.24
C GLY A 244 3.71 -3.41 -11.70
N LEU A 245 4.25 -3.14 -12.88
CA LEU A 245 4.44 -1.76 -13.35
C LEU A 245 3.12 -0.99 -13.48
N PRO A 246 2.05 -1.55 -14.09
CA PRO A 246 0.77 -0.84 -14.12
C PRO A 246 0.21 -0.57 -12.71
N ALA A 247 0.43 -1.48 -11.75
CA ALA A 247 0.02 -1.29 -10.36
C ALA A 247 0.77 -0.13 -9.69
N GLY A 248 2.08 -0.03 -9.91
CA GLY A 248 2.90 1.06 -9.39
C GLY A 248 2.54 2.41 -10.01
N ILE A 249 2.36 2.46 -11.33
CA ILE A 249 1.91 3.67 -12.04
C ILE A 249 0.54 4.13 -11.51
N GLN A 250 -0.38 3.21 -11.28
CA GLN A 250 -1.68 3.54 -10.68
C GLN A 250 -1.50 4.24 -9.34
N GLY A 251 -0.65 3.70 -8.44
CA GLY A 251 -0.37 4.31 -7.14
C GLY A 251 0.21 5.72 -7.25
N ALA A 252 1.14 5.94 -8.19
CA ALA A 252 1.73 7.25 -8.44
C ALA A 252 0.70 8.27 -8.95
N ILE A 253 -0.17 7.88 -9.88
CA ILE A 253 -1.21 8.78 -10.43
C ILE A 253 -2.30 9.07 -9.37
N PHE A 254 -2.66 8.10 -8.53
CA PHE A 254 -3.54 8.36 -7.39
C PHE A 254 -2.96 9.42 -6.43
N ALA A 255 -1.66 9.37 -6.16
CA ALA A 255 -0.99 10.37 -5.34
C ALA A 255 -1.10 11.77 -5.98
N ILE A 256 -0.88 11.90 -7.28
CA ILE A 256 -1.04 13.17 -8.02
C ILE A 256 -2.50 13.67 -7.96
N SER A 257 -3.48 12.78 -8.17
CA SER A 257 -4.91 13.13 -8.07
C SER A 257 -5.27 13.67 -6.69
N ASN A 258 -4.74 13.07 -5.63
CA ASN A 258 -4.97 13.54 -4.26
C ASN A 258 -4.36 14.94 -4.02
N VAL A 259 -3.23 15.28 -4.64
CA VAL A 259 -2.66 16.63 -4.59
C VAL A 259 -3.59 17.66 -5.22
N LEU A 260 -4.23 17.36 -6.34
CA LEU A 260 -5.22 18.27 -6.97
C LEU A 260 -6.42 18.52 -6.07
N ILE A 261 -6.94 17.49 -5.42
CA ILE A 261 -8.03 17.63 -4.46
C ILE A 261 -7.60 18.45 -3.24
N GLN A 262 -6.40 18.20 -2.72
CA GLN A 262 -5.84 18.96 -1.61
C GLN A 262 -5.70 20.44 -1.96
N SER A 263 -5.27 20.76 -3.18
CA SER A 263 -5.22 22.14 -3.68
C SER A 263 -6.59 22.83 -3.65
N SER A 264 -7.65 22.08 -3.99
CA SER A 264 -9.03 22.58 -3.90
C SER A 264 -9.46 22.82 -2.45
N VAL A 265 -9.08 21.94 -1.51
CA VAL A 265 -9.34 22.15 -0.06
C VAL A 265 -8.60 23.39 0.46
N ASN A 266 -7.37 23.60 0.01
CA ASN A 266 -6.53 24.72 0.43
C ASN A 266 -7.18 26.09 0.12
N SER A 267 -8.02 26.15 -0.92
CA SER A 267 -8.75 27.38 -1.27
C SER A 267 -9.80 27.81 -0.22
N PHE A 268 -10.14 26.96 0.76
CA PHE A 268 -11.04 27.26 1.87
C PHE A 268 -10.33 27.79 3.13
N GLY A 269 -9.00 27.92 3.09
CA GLY A 269 -8.20 28.47 4.16
C GLY A 269 -7.59 27.42 5.10
N SER A 270 -6.76 27.92 6.03
CA SER A 270 -5.91 27.07 6.90
C SER A 270 -6.71 26.20 7.86
N ILE A 271 -7.84 26.68 8.37
CA ILE A 271 -8.71 25.95 9.30
C ILE A 271 -9.30 24.71 8.60
N ALA A 272 -9.82 24.89 7.37
CA ALA A 272 -10.33 23.77 6.57
C ALA A 272 -9.23 22.78 6.21
N MET A 273 -8.02 23.26 5.89
CA MET A 273 -6.84 22.41 5.65
C MET A 273 -6.49 21.56 6.88
N ALA A 274 -6.48 22.17 8.06
CA ALA A 274 -6.18 21.46 9.30
C ALA A 274 -7.21 20.36 9.60
N GLY A 275 -8.50 20.66 9.50
CA GLY A 275 -9.58 19.69 9.66
C GLY A 275 -9.52 18.55 8.64
N ASN A 276 -9.24 18.87 7.38
CA ASN A 276 -9.06 17.89 6.31
C ASN A 276 -7.86 16.95 6.60
N THR A 277 -6.73 17.49 7.03
CA THR A 277 -5.52 16.71 7.32
C THR A 277 -5.73 15.79 8.53
N ALA A 278 -6.34 16.29 9.61
CA ALA A 278 -6.67 15.49 10.79
C ALA A 278 -7.60 14.31 10.43
N SER A 279 -8.62 14.57 9.62
CA SER A 279 -9.55 13.56 9.14
C SER A 279 -8.84 12.51 8.27
N GLN A 280 -7.95 12.92 7.35
CA GLN A 280 -7.19 12.00 6.49
C GLN A 280 -6.30 11.05 7.30
N ASN A 281 -5.70 11.51 8.40
CA ASN A 281 -4.90 10.66 9.27
C ASN A 281 -5.76 9.57 9.92
N ILE A 282 -6.98 9.91 10.36
CA ILE A 282 -7.93 8.95 10.93
C ILE A 282 -8.41 7.96 9.84
N GLU A 283 -8.79 8.47 8.67
CA GLU A 283 -9.21 7.68 7.51
C GLU A 283 -8.14 6.67 7.08
N GLY A 284 -6.85 7.00 7.24
CA GLY A 284 -5.74 6.14 6.90
C GLY A 284 -5.79 4.77 7.60
N PHE A 285 -6.25 4.71 8.85
CA PHE A 285 -6.41 3.44 9.58
C PHE A 285 -7.54 2.58 8.99
N VAL A 286 -8.64 3.20 8.58
CA VAL A 286 -9.75 2.51 7.91
C VAL A 286 -9.30 1.99 6.54
N TYR A 287 -8.65 2.83 5.75
CA TYR A 287 -8.14 2.47 4.42
C TYR A 287 -7.16 1.31 4.47
N THR A 288 -6.18 1.38 5.35
CA THR A 288 -5.16 0.33 5.50
C THR A 288 -5.78 -1.02 5.85
N SER A 289 -6.82 -1.03 6.70
CA SER A 289 -7.56 -2.24 7.04
C SER A 289 -8.30 -2.82 5.83
N MET A 290 -8.89 -1.98 4.99
CA MET A 290 -9.55 -2.44 3.75
C MET A 290 -8.54 -2.88 2.69
N ASN A 291 -7.38 -2.22 2.58
CA ASN A 291 -6.32 -2.58 1.65
C ASN A 291 -5.77 -4.00 1.91
N ALA A 292 -5.82 -4.47 3.15
CA ALA A 292 -5.50 -5.87 3.47
C ALA A 292 -6.40 -6.86 2.71
N LEU A 293 -7.66 -6.52 2.47
CA LEU A 293 -8.61 -7.36 1.70
C LEU A 293 -8.28 -7.35 0.20
N TYR A 294 -7.80 -6.23 -0.34
CA TYR A 294 -7.25 -6.17 -1.70
C TYR A 294 -6.09 -7.18 -1.86
N GLN A 295 -5.12 -7.16 -0.94
CA GLN A 295 -3.97 -8.07 -0.98
C GLN A 295 -4.38 -9.53 -0.75
N THR A 296 -5.33 -9.77 0.14
CA THR A 296 -5.91 -11.09 0.38
C THR A 296 -6.54 -11.64 -0.90
N ASN A 297 -7.42 -10.89 -1.52
CA ASN A 297 -8.11 -11.30 -2.73
C ASN A 297 -7.15 -11.53 -3.91
N LEU A 298 -6.12 -10.67 -4.03
CA LEU A 298 -5.05 -10.82 -5.01
C LEU A 298 -4.33 -12.17 -4.87
N SER A 299 -3.87 -12.52 -3.68
CA SER A 299 -3.11 -13.75 -3.41
C SER A 299 -3.98 -14.99 -3.57
N PHE A 300 -5.20 -14.98 -3.01
CA PHE A 300 -6.15 -16.08 -3.13
C PHE A 300 -6.54 -16.36 -4.58
N THR A 301 -6.87 -15.32 -5.34
CA THR A 301 -7.21 -15.45 -6.76
C THR A 301 -6.02 -15.99 -7.55
N SER A 302 -4.81 -15.49 -7.30
CA SER A 302 -3.61 -15.93 -8.02
C SER A 302 -3.28 -17.39 -7.76
N GLN A 303 -3.38 -17.88 -6.50
CA GLN A 303 -3.17 -19.30 -6.20
C GLN A 303 -4.24 -20.20 -6.85
N ASN A 304 -5.50 -19.78 -6.81
CA ASN A 304 -6.60 -20.56 -7.39
C ASN A 304 -6.54 -20.59 -8.93
N ILE A 305 -6.03 -19.56 -9.58
CA ILE A 305 -5.70 -19.58 -11.02
C ILE A 305 -4.61 -20.61 -11.31
N GLY A 306 -3.55 -20.63 -10.51
CA GLY A 306 -2.47 -21.62 -10.65
C GLY A 306 -2.94 -23.05 -10.44
N ALA A 307 -3.85 -23.27 -9.49
CA ALA A 307 -4.44 -24.56 -9.17
C ALA A 307 -5.62 -24.95 -10.09
N GLU A 308 -5.94 -24.13 -11.09
CA GLU A 308 -7.07 -24.31 -12.04
C GLU A 308 -8.45 -24.41 -11.37
N LYS A 309 -8.61 -23.85 -10.16
CA LYS A 309 -9.85 -23.84 -9.38
C LYS A 309 -10.71 -22.60 -9.68
N TYR A 310 -11.15 -22.48 -10.92
CA TYR A 310 -11.82 -21.29 -11.44
C TYR A 310 -13.17 -20.99 -10.79
N THR A 311 -13.95 -22.01 -10.44
CA THR A 311 -15.27 -21.84 -9.77
C THR A 311 -15.12 -21.23 -8.39
N ARG A 312 -13.99 -21.52 -7.70
CA ARG A 312 -13.68 -20.99 -6.37
C ARG A 312 -13.40 -19.49 -6.39
N ILE A 313 -12.88 -18.92 -7.48
CA ILE A 313 -12.52 -17.51 -7.61
C ILE A 313 -13.71 -16.58 -7.40
N LYS A 314 -14.87 -16.92 -7.96
CA LYS A 314 -16.11 -16.14 -7.75
C LYS A 314 -16.53 -16.12 -6.28
N LYS A 315 -16.39 -17.25 -5.58
CA LYS A 315 -16.71 -17.36 -4.15
C LYS A 315 -15.70 -16.57 -3.30
N ILE A 316 -14.41 -16.60 -3.66
CA ILE A 316 -13.36 -15.79 -2.99
C ILE A 316 -13.68 -14.31 -3.11
N LEU A 317 -13.99 -13.84 -4.33
CA LEU A 317 -14.35 -12.44 -4.54
C LEU A 317 -15.58 -12.05 -3.70
N ALA A 318 -16.66 -12.84 -3.74
CA ALA A 318 -17.88 -12.56 -2.98
C ALA A 318 -17.59 -12.52 -1.46
N THR A 319 -16.76 -13.44 -0.94
CA THR A 319 -16.38 -13.45 0.47
C THR A 319 -15.54 -12.22 0.83
N CYS A 320 -14.52 -11.88 0.01
CA CYS A 320 -13.69 -10.70 0.24
C CYS A 320 -14.52 -9.41 0.14
N GLN A 321 -15.49 -9.32 -0.77
CA GLN A 321 -16.43 -8.20 -0.86
C GLN A 321 -17.31 -8.08 0.40
N GLY A 322 -17.87 -9.19 0.88
CA GLY A 322 -18.64 -9.20 2.13
C GLY A 322 -17.80 -8.73 3.32
N VAL A 323 -16.57 -9.24 3.45
CA VAL A 323 -15.66 -8.84 4.55
C VAL A 323 -15.24 -7.38 4.43
N VAL A 324 -14.88 -6.88 3.24
CA VAL A 324 -14.45 -5.49 3.08
C VAL A 324 -15.58 -4.51 3.32
N VAL A 325 -16.81 -4.84 2.92
CA VAL A 325 -18.00 -4.02 3.23
C VAL A 325 -18.21 -3.98 4.75
N THR A 326 -18.16 -5.12 5.42
CA THR A 326 -18.31 -5.19 6.88
C THR A 326 -17.22 -4.38 7.59
N VAL A 327 -15.96 -4.58 7.24
CA VAL A 327 -14.82 -3.84 7.81
C VAL A 327 -14.95 -2.35 7.54
N GLY A 328 -15.26 -1.96 6.30
CA GLY A 328 -15.40 -0.57 5.91
C GLY A 328 -16.56 0.14 6.61
N LEU A 329 -17.71 -0.54 6.76
CA LEU A 329 -18.85 0.00 7.50
C LEU A 329 -18.52 0.10 9.01
N VAL A 330 -18.05 -0.98 9.63
CA VAL A 330 -17.78 -1.00 11.08
C VAL A 330 -16.71 0.03 11.45
N LEU A 331 -15.55 0.02 10.78
CA LEU A 331 -14.48 0.96 11.08
C LEU A 331 -14.80 2.37 10.62
N GLY A 332 -15.47 2.55 9.47
CA GLY A 332 -15.85 3.85 8.96
C GLY A 332 -16.86 4.55 9.86
N PHE A 333 -17.93 3.85 10.29
CA PHE A 333 -18.89 4.41 11.25
C PHE A 333 -18.29 4.58 12.65
N ALA A 334 -17.43 3.67 13.10
CA ALA A 334 -16.71 3.84 14.38
C ALA A 334 -15.82 5.09 14.35
N ALA A 335 -15.09 5.33 13.24
CA ALA A 335 -14.29 6.54 13.06
C ALA A 335 -15.16 7.79 13.03
N TYR A 336 -16.28 7.79 12.31
CA TYR A 336 -17.19 8.94 12.24
C TYR A 336 -17.86 9.24 13.58
N LEU A 337 -18.41 8.24 14.26
CA LEU A 337 -19.06 8.43 15.57
C LEU A 337 -18.06 8.81 16.67
N GLY A 338 -16.85 8.26 16.61
CA GLY A 338 -15.72 8.65 17.48
C GLY A 338 -15.02 9.94 17.03
N GLY A 339 -15.43 10.51 15.88
CA GLY A 339 -14.79 11.66 15.24
C GLY A 339 -14.55 12.86 16.15
N PRO A 340 -15.54 13.31 16.97
CA PRO A 340 -15.33 14.42 17.88
C PRO A 340 -14.13 14.22 18.84
N TRP A 341 -13.96 13.04 19.40
CA TRP A 341 -12.84 12.71 20.29
C TRP A 341 -11.54 12.46 19.52
N LEU A 342 -11.62 11.78 18.39
CA LEU A 342 -10.44 11.48 17.58
C LEU A 342 -9.82 12.75 16.98
N LEU A 343 -10.64 13.70 16.55
CA LEU A 343 -10.16 15.00 16.01
C LEU A 343 -9.58 15.90 17.09
N GLN A 344 -10.09 15.83 18.32
CA GLN A 344 -9.53 16.57 19.47
C GLN A 344 -8.07 16.19 19.77
N VAL A 345 -7.65 14.98 19.41
CA VAL A 345 -6.22 14.58 19.53
C VAL A 345 -5.31 15.46 18.64
N TYR A 346 -5.88 15.98 17.54
CA TYR A 346 -5.15 16.81 16.56
C TYR A 346 -5.33 18.31 16.79
N SER A 347 -6.51 18.76 17.24
CA SER A 347 -6.80 20.18 17.45
C SER A 347 -7.95 20.34 18.45
N GLU A 348 -7.83 21.33 19.35
CA GLU A 348 -8.91 21.75 20.25
C GLU A 348 -9.83 22.80 19.63
N ASP A 349 -9.49 23.32 18.44
CA ASP A 349 -10.27 24.31 17.72
C ASP A 349 -11.58 23.69 17.19
N ALA A 350 -12.71 24.25 17.62
CA ALA A 350 -14.04 23.78 17.25
C ALA A 350 -14.30 23.86 15.74
N ASP A 351 -13.76 24.86 15.05
CA ASP A 351 -13.92 25.00 13.61
C ASP A 351 -13.12 23.95 12.85
N VAL A 352 -11.90 23.63 13.28
CA VAL A 352 -11.09 22.53 12.75
C VAL A 352 -11.81 21.19 12.90
N ILE A 353 -12.37 20.94 14.09
CA ILE A 353 -13.14 19.71 14.36
C ILE A 353 -14.39 19.65 13.46
N SER A 354 -15.11 20.77 13.28
CA SER A 354 -16.28 20.84 12.41
C SER A 354 -15.94 20.48 10.95
N TYR A 355 -14.87 21.03 10.39
CA TYR A 355 -14.41 20.70 9.04
C TYR A 355 -13.98 19.24 8.91
N GLY A 356 -13.28 18.72 9.93
CA GLY A 356 -12.90 17.30 9.99
C GLY A 356 -14.12 16.38 10.01
N LEU A 357 -15.13 16.69 10.83
CA LEU A 357 -16.37 15.92 10.93
C LEU A 357 -17.17 15.96 9.63
N LEU A 358 -17.22 17.11 8.94
CA LEU A 358 -17.87 17.22 7.62
C LEU A 358 -17.24 16.24 6.62
N ARG A 359 -15.90 16.17 6.58
CA ARG A 359 -15.20 15.21 5.72
C ARG A 359 -15.49 13.77 6.12
N MET A 360 -15.37 13.46 7.42
CA MET A 360 -15.60 12.10 7.94
C MET A 360 -17.03 11.64 7.71
N SER A 361 -18.03 12.52 7.81
CA SER A 361 -19.44 12.21 7.56
C SER A 361 -19.71 11.72 6.14
N ILE A 362 -18.94 12.18 5.17
CA ILE A 362 -19.09 11.78 3.75
C ILE A 362 -18.16 10.61 3.43
N ILE A 363 -16.88 10.71 3.79
CA ILE A 363 -15.87 9.75 3.37
C ILE A 363 -15.89 8.49 4.23
N CYS A 364 -15.83 8.59 5.57
CA CYS A 364 -15.80 7.42 6.44
C CYS A 364 -17.07 6.56 6.31
N THR A 365 -18.25 7.17 6.18
CA THR A 365 -19.53 6.44 6.07
C THR A 365 -19.67 5.71 4.72
N THR A 366 -18.98 6.15 3.69
CA THR A 366 -19.02 5.57 2.34
C THR A 366 -17.72 4.86 1.95
N TYR A 367 -16.75 4.76 2.85
CA TYR A 367 -15.42 4.27 2.54
C TYR A 367 -15.40 2.79 2.12
N PHE A 368 -16.39 2.00 2.53
CA PHE A 368 -16.57 0.63 2.05
C PHE A 368 -16.64 0.53 0.52
N LEU A 369 -17.12 1.58 -0.19
CA LEU A 369 -17.12 1.62 -1.66
C LEU A 369 -15.69 1.64 -2.23
N CYS A 370 -14.78 2.37 -1.59
CA CYS A 370 -13.36 2.34 -1.93
C CYS A 370 -12.77 0.93 -1.74
N GLY A 371 -13.06 0.31 -0.60
CA GLY A 371 -12.63 -1.06 -0.32
C GLY A 371 -13.18 -2.08 -1.34
N MET A 372 -14.44 -1.93 -1.75
CA MET A 372 -15.04 -2.76 -2.80
C MET A 372 -14.33 -2.57 -4.13
N MET A 373 -14.06 -1.33 -4.52
CA MET A 373 -13.31 -0.99 -5.74
C MET A 373 -11.93 -1.66 -5.74
N ASP A 374 -11.16 -1.48 -4.68
CA ASP A 374 -9.80 -2.03 -4.58
C ASP A 374 -9.80 -3.56 -4.54
N THR A 375 -10.74 -4.18 -3.84
CA THR A 375 -10.87 -5.64 -3.79
C THR A 375 -11.16 -6.23 -5.19
N MET A 376 -11.97 -5.54 -6.01
CA MET A 376 -12.18 -5.92 -7.42
C MET A 376 -10.89 -5.86 -8.24
N VAL A 377 -10.10 -4.79 -8.06
CA VAL A 377 -8.77 -4.66 -8.70
C VAL A 377 -7.90 -5.86 -8.33
N GLY A 378 -7.90 -6.27 -7.06
CA GLY A 378 -7.17 -7.45 -6.56
C GLY A 378 -7.51 -8.72 -7.32
N SER A 379 -8.81 -9.01 -7.51
CA SER A 379 -9.26 -10.15 -8.32
C SER A 379 -8.79 -10.07 -9.76
N ILE A 380 -9.00 -8.93 -10.44
CA ILE A 380 -8.66 -8.79 -11.85
C ILE A 380 -7.15 -8.93 -12.08
N ARG A 381 -6.33 -8.37 -11.16
CA ARG A 381 -4.87 -8.57 -11.18
C ARG A 381 -4.46 -10.01 -10.89
N GLY A 382 -5.11 -10.66 -9.95
CA GLY A 382 -4.91 -12.08 -9.64
C GLY A 382 -5.18 -12.99 -10.85
N LEU A 383 -6.16 -12.63 -11.68
CA LEU A 383 -6.42 -13.28 -12.98
C LEU A 383 -5.28 -13.05 -14.00
N GLY A 384 -4.39 -12.07 -13.76
CA GLY A 384 -3.28 -11.72 -14.65
C GLY A 384 -3.52 -10.48 -15.52
N TYR A 385 -4.68 -9.82 -15.38
CA TYR A 385 -4.98 -8.57 -16.07
C TYR A 385 -4.62 -7.38 -15.18
N SER A 386 -3.49 -6.72 -15.42
CA SER A 386 -3.08 -5.56 -14.61
C SER A 386 -3.32 -4.22 -15.31
N ILE A 387 -3.18 -4.16 -16.62
CA ILE A 387 -3.39 -2.93 -17.40
C ILE A 387 -4.87 -2.51 -17.34
N LEU A 388 -5.79 -3.46 -17.52
CA LEU A 388 -7.23 -3.16 -17.55
C LEU A 388 -7.73 -2.49 -16.26
N PRO A 389 -7.52 -3.06 -15.04
CA PRO A 389 -7.96 -2.40 -13.82
C PRO A 389 -7.24 -1.09 -13.56
N THR A 390 -5.99 -0.95 -13.99
CA THR A 390 -5.26 0.31 -13.89
C THR A 390 -5.94 1.41 -14.71
N LEU A 391 -6.25 1.16 -15.99
CA LEU A 391 -6.93 2.12 -16.84
C LEU A 391 -8.32 2.49 -16.30
N VAL A 392 -9.09 1.51 -15.86
CA VAL A 392 -10.43 1.75 -15.27
C VAL A 392 -10.33 2.57 -14.00
N SER A 393 -9.36 2.29 -13.12
CA SER A 393 -9.15 3.08 -11.89
C SER A 393 -8.70 4.51 -12.21
N LEU A 394 -7.79 4.69 -13.17
CA LEU A 394 -7.29 6.01 -13.55
C LEU A 394 -8.38 6.87 -14.18
N THR A 395 -9.19 6.31 -15.07
CA THR A 395 -10.29 7.05 -15.72
C THR A 395 -11.46 7.28 -14.76
N GLY A 396 -11.85 6.25 -14.00
CA GLY A 396 -12.97 6.32 -13.07
C GLY A 396 -12.66 7.10 -11.80
N ALA A 397 -11.67 6.68 -11.02
CA ALA A 397 -11.38 7.31 -9.73
C ALA A 397 -10.64 8.64 -9.87
N CYS A 398 -9.59 8.72 -10.72
CA CYS A 398 -8.84 9.96 -10.89
C CYS A 398 -9.48 10.90 -11.91
N GLY A 399 -9.76 10.43 -13.12
CA GLY A 399 -10.30 11.24 -14.21
C GLY A 399 -11.65 11.87 -13.87
N LEU A 400 -12.57 11.09 -13.28
CA LEU A 400 -13.88 11.61 -12.90
C LEU A 400 -13.77 12.68 -11.81
N ARG A 401 -12.84 12.54 -10.85
CA ARG A 401 -12.60 13.56 -9.81
C ARG A 401 -12.02 14.84 -10.40
N VAL A 402 -11.10 14.73 -11.36
CA VAL A 402 -10.57 15.91 -12.07
C VAL A 402 -11.69 16.63 -12.82
N ILE A 403 -12.53 15.91 -13.57
CA ILE A 403 -13.71 16.49 -14.25
C ILE A 403 -14.64 17.12 -13.23
N TRP A 404 -14.91 16.47 -12.10
CA TRP A 404 -15.75 17.01 -11.04
C TRP A 404 -15.25 18.35 -10.48
N ILE A 405 -13.95 18.48 -10.27
CA ILE A 405 -13.34 19.73 -9.78
C ILE A 405 -13.59 20.89 -10.78
N PHE A 406 -13.38 20.63 -12.06
CA PHE A 406 -13.49 21.68 -13.09
C PHE A 406 -14.92 21.94 -13.56
N THR A 407 -15.91 21.13 -13.16
CA THR A 407 -17.32 21.27 -13.55
C THR A 407 -18.21 21.54 -12.34
N ILE A 408 -18.58 20.50 -11.61
CA ILE A 408 -19.57 20.56 -10.52
C ILE A 408 -19.05 21.40 -9.35
N PHE A 409 -17.82 21.16 -8.91
CA PHE A 409 -17.21 21.94 -7.83
C PHE A 409 -16.94 23.38 -8.26
N ALA A 410 -16.56 23.64 -9.50
CA ALA A 410 -16.37 24.99 -10.02
C ALA A 410 -17.69 25.79 -10.06
N ALA A 411 -18.81 25.12 -10.35
CA ALA A 411 -20.13 25.72 -10.35
C ALA A 411 -20.68 26.00 -8.94
N GLN A 412 -20.39 25.12 -7.99
CA GLN A 412 -20.82 25.24 -6.59
C GLN A 412 -19.70 24.92 -5.65
N ARG A 413 -18.96 25.96 -5.22
CA ARG A 413 -17.81 25.83 -4.32
C ARG A 413 -18.23 25.53 -2.89
N SER A 414 -18.24 24.25 -2.54
CA SER A 414 -18.51 23.74 -1.20
C SER A 414 -17.63 22.52 -0.93
N LEU A 415 -17.08 22.43 0.29
CA LEU A 415 -16.30 21.25 0.71
C LEU A 415 -17.12 19.95 0.65
N ALA A 416 -18.42 20.02 0.99
CA ALA A 416 -19.30 18.86 0.90
C ALA A 416 -19.39 18.35 -0.55
N ILE A 417 -19.54 19.24 -1.53
CA ILE A 417 -19.56 18.90 -2.95
C ILE A 417 -18.21 18.35 -3.41
N LEU A 418 -17.10 18.92 -2.94
CA LEU A 418 -15.78 18.38 -3.24
C LEU A 418 -15.63 16.95 -2.72
N TYR A 419 -16.05 16.68 -1.47
CA TYR A 419 -15.95 15.37 -0.86
C TYR A 419 -16.91 14.34 -1.48
N LEU A 420 -18.06 14.74 -1.99
CA LEU A 420 -18.98 13.85 -2.71
C LEU A 420 -18.37 13.25 -3.98
N SER A 421 -17.33 13.85 -4.54
CA SER A 421 -16.58 13.27 -5.66
C SER A 421 -15.97 11.90 -5.32
N TYR A 422 -15.65 11.65 -4.05
CA TYR A 422 -15.07 10.39 -3.61
C TYR A 422 -16.05 9.20 -3.73
N PRO A 423 -17.19 9.18 -3.00
CA PRO A 423 -18.11 8.05 -3.07
C PRO A 423 -18.68 7.83 -4.47
N ILE A 424 -18.93 8.89 -5.23
CA ILE A 424 -19.44 8.77 -6.60
C ILE A 424 -18.39 8.12 -7.51
N SER A 425 -17.13 8.59 -7.44
CA SER A 425 -16.05 7.99 -8.23
C SER A 425 -15.78 6.55 -7.85
N TRP A 426 -15.84 6.21 -6.55
CA TRP A 426 -15.68 4.84 -6.10
C TRP A 426 -16.80 3.92 -6.58
N ALA A 427 -18.06 4.35 -6.49
CA ALA A 427 -19.20 3.55 -6.93
C ALA A 427 -19.17 3.29 -8.45
N VAL A 428 -18.90 4.33 -9.25
CA VAL A 428 -18.78 4.20 -10.70
C VAL A 428 -17.63 3.28 -11.08
N THR A 429 -16.46 3.46 -10.45
CA THR A 429 -15.28 2.66 -10.74
C THR A 429 -15.44 1.21 -10.28
N ALA A 430 -16.03 0.97 -9.11
CA ALA A 430 -16.34 -0.38 -8.62
C ALA A 430 -17.28 -1.12 -9.57
N THR A 431 -18.32 -0.43 -10.07
CA THR A 431 -19.25 -1.00 -11.06
C THR A 431 -18.53 -1.35 -12.37
N ALA A 432 -17.66 -0.47 -12.87
CA ALA A 432 -16.85 -0.74 -14.05
C ALA A 432 -15.90 -1.94 -13.84
N HIS A 433 -15.26 -2.04 -12.68
CA HIS A 433 -14.43 -3.20 -12.34
C HIS A 433 -15.26 -4.49 -12.24
N MET A 434 -16.47 -4.44 -11.71
CA MET A 434 -17.37 -5.58 -11.68
C MET A 434 -17.66 -6.11 -13.08
N ILE A 435 -18.00 -5.22 -14.02
CA ILE A 435 -18.21 -5.57 -15.43
C ILE A 435 -16.94 -6.18 -16.03
N CYS A 436 -15.77 -5.60 -15.78
CA CYS A 436 -14.49 -6.13 -16.25
C CYS A 436 -14.20 -7.52 -15.69
N PHE A 437 -14.43 -7.72 -14.38
CA PHE A 437 -14.26 -9.03 -13.76
C PHE A 437 -15.19 -10.08 -14.37
N TRP A 438 -16.48 -9.79 -14.54
CA TRP A 438 -17.43 -10.72 -15.14
C TRP A 438 -17.05 -11.09 -16.58
N ARG A 439 -16.57 -10.11 -17.37
CA ARG A 439 -16.06 -10.37 -18.73
C ARG A 439 -14.80 -11.25 -18.72
N ALA A 440 -13.88 -11.02 -17.79
CA ALA A 440 -12.68 -11.84 -17.62
C ALA A 440 -13.04 -13.25 -17.13
N ALA A 441 -13.95 -13.36 -16.16
CA ALA A 441 -14.41 -14.63 -15.60
C ALA A 441 -15.12 -15.53 -16.63
N LYS A 442 -15.83 -14.94 -17.59
CA LYS A 442 -16.45 -15.71 -18.70
C LYS A 442 -15.43 -16.38 -19.64
N LYS A 443 -14.20 -15.86 -19.68
CA LYS A 443 -13.12 -16.41 -20.50
C LYS A 443 -12.32 -17.52 -19.80
N MET A 444 -12.56 -17.74 -18.50
CA MET A 444 -11.87 -18.80 -17.77
C MET A 444 -12.36 -20.18 -18.24
N PRO A 445 -11.46 -21.18 -18.31
CA PRO A 445 -11.85 -22.56 -18.58
C PRO A 445 -12.81 -23.10 -17.50
N LYS A 446 -13.61 -24.11 -17.82
CA LYS A 446 -14.30 -24.91 -16.80
C LYS A 446 -13.32 -25.90 -16.17
N GLU A 447 -13.56 -26.25 -14.91
CA GLU A 447 -12.76 -27.27 -14.18
C GLU A 447 -12.78 -28.65 -14.87
N ASP A 448 -13.79 -28.92 -15.68
CA ASP A 448 -13.95 -30.20 -16.43
C ASP A 448 -13.62 -30.07 -17.94
N GLY A 449 -12.81 -29.06 -18.33
CA GLY A 449 -12.46 -28.85 -19.75
C GLY A 449 -13.56 -28.20 -20.61
N HIS A 450 -14.72 -27.89 -20.04
CA HIS A 450 -15.80 -27.17 -20.72
C HIS A 450 -15.87 -25.69 -20.33
N PRO A 451 -16.13 -24.69 -21.21
CA PRO A 451 -16.24 -23.27 -20.88
C PRO A 451 -17.42 -22.99 -19.94
N VAL A 452 -17.26 -22.12 -18.96
CA VAL A 452 -18.33 -21.70 -18.03
C VAL A 452 -19.44 -21.00 -18.83
N ARG A 453 -20.63 -21.60 -18.95
CA ARG A 453 -21.81 -20.86 -19.43
C ARG A 453 -22.18 -19.80 -18.40
N GLY A 454 -22.37 -18.56 -18.87
CA GLY A 454 -22.63 -17.36 -18.10
C GLY A 454 -23.97 -17.32 -17.36
#